data_60c6dd765cd130032215f05bac4e7495
#
_entry.id   60c6dd765cd130032215f05bac4e7495
#
_cell.length_a   1.000
_cell.length_b   1.000
_cell.length_c   1.000
_cell.angle_alpha   90.00
_cell.angle_beta   90.00
_cell.angle_gamma   90.00
#
_symmetry.space_group_name_H-M   'P 1'
#
loop_
_entity.id
_entity.type
_entity.pdbx_description
1 polymer ?
#
loop_
_entity_poly.entity_id
_entity_poly.type
_entity_poly.pdbx_seq_one_letter_code
_entity_poly.pdbx_strand_id
1 'polypeptide(L)'
;MIKSLTFLSSVVLLALLAAACGSAAKEAGPLPPAGATSIAAATTTRPVPATTTKPAPTTTAKQSPPPSPPKHCPAAVGGEEGVFTYVTSIRVGAHDGFDRIVFEFKAPSPDPGGKAGIPHYELTSAKPPFGEDPSDRPLDVYGDAFAKIVFQGATGYDIDNGRPTYTGPKVLTPGFGTLAQAVEGGDFEATLTWYLGLSRPTCWQVSELHNPDRVVIDFRHWQ
;
A
#
# COMPACT_ATOMS: atom_id res chain seq x y z
N MET A 1 -42.73 -46.25 -10.68
CA MET A 1 -43.69 -45.45 -9.90
C MET A 1 -43.21 -44.03 -9.89
N ILE A 2 -43.85 -43.22 -10.71
CA ILE A 2 -43.50 -41.81 -10.97
C ILE A 2 -44.34 -40.98 -9.99
N LYS A 3 -43.70 -40.14 -9.19
CA LYS A 3 -44.41 -39.09 -8.44
C LYS A 3 -43.93 -37.72 -8.88
N SER A 4 -44.79 -37.10 -9.68
CA SER A 4 -44.75 -35.68 -10.02
C SER A 4 -44.96 -34.83 -8.77
N LEU A 5 -44.14 -33.80 -8.58
CA LEU A 5 -44.39 -32.76 -7.60
C LEU A 5 -44.50 -31.41 -8.31
N THR A 6 -45.65 -30.82 -8.18
CA THR A 6 -46.17 -29.64 -8.85
C THR A 6 -45.52 -28.37 -8.26
N PHE A 7 -45.01 -27.47 -9.14
CA PHE A 7 -44.57 -26.12 -8.79
C PHE A 7 -45.79 -25.21 -8.58
N LEU A 8 -45.87 -24.61 -7.40
CA LEU A 8 -46.77 -23.48 -7.14
C LEU A 8 -46.00 -22.18 -7.34
N SER A 9 -46.40 -21.45 -8.36
CA SER A 9 -45.98 -20.11 -8.68
C SER A 9 -46.70 -19.12 -7.77
N SER A 10 -46.00 -18.36 -6.95
CA SER A 10 -46.56 -17.21 -6.23
C SER A 10 -45.99 -15.92 -6.81
N VAL A 11 -46.86 -15.26 -7.56
CA VAL A 11 -46.71 -13.88 -8.01
C VAL A 11 -47.04 -12.96 -6.84
N VAL A 12 -46.12 -12.12 -6.41
CA VAL A 12 -46.38 -11.02 -5.48
C VAL A 12 -46.09 -9.68 -6.13
N LEU A 13 -47.11 -8.92 -6.07
CA LEU A 13 -47.51 -7.67 -6.67
C LEU A 13 -46.60 -6.49 -6.27
N LEU A 14 -46.32 -5.69 -7.25
CA LEU A 14 -45.63 -4.40 -7.24
C LEU A 14 -46.45 -3.34 -6.48
N ALA A 15 -45.87 -2.61 -5.54
CA ALA A 15 -46.39 -1.36 -5.02
C ALA A 15 -45.36 -0.24 -5.17
N LEU A 16 -45.62 0.65 -6.14
CA LEU A 16 -44.98 1.95 -6.27
C LEU A 16 -45.51 2.90 -5.17
N LEU A 17 -44.61 3.54 -4.46
CA LEU A 17 -44.89 4.75 -3.69
C LEU A 17 -43.85 5.81 -4.06
N ALA A 18 -44.33 6.82 -4.78
CA ALA A 18 -43.64 8.07 -5.03
C ALA A 18 -43.99 9.05 -3.90
N ALA A 19 -42.96 9.70 -3.34
CA ALA A 19 -43.09 10.93 -2.55
C ALA A 19 -41.76 11.66 -2.66
N ALA A 20 -41.70 12.70 -3.45
CA ALA A 20 -41.93 14.12 -3.15
C ALA A 20 -40.71 14.84 -2.59
N CYS A 21 -40.30 15.81 -3.42
CA CYS A 21 -39.27 16.86 -3.24
C CYS A 21 -39.24 17.51 -1.84
N GLY A 22 -38.02 17.81 -1.40
CA GLY A 22 -37.74 18.73 -0.32
C GLY A 22 -36.39 19.39 -0.53
N SER A 23 -36.36 20.48 -1.32
CA SER A 23 -35.21 21.37 -1.42
C SER A 23 -35.14 22.19 -0.13
N ALA A 24 -34.03 22.16 0.57
CA ALA A 24 -33.66 23.12 1.58
C ALA A 24 -32.31 23.75 1.19
N ALA A 25 -32.38 24.92 0.59
CA ALA A 25 -31.26 25.82 0.45
C ALA A 25 -30.88 26.32 1.84
N LYS A 26 -29.61 26.16 2.22
CA LYS A 26 -29.06 26.77 3.43
C LYS A 26 -28.17 27.93 3.03
N GLU A 27 -28.58 29.08 3.48
CA GLU A 27 -27.99 30.38 3.26
C GLU A 27 -26.50 30.46 3.59
N ALA A 28 -25.79 31.19 2.74
CA ALA A 28 -24.42 31.63 2.97
C ALA A 28 -24.39 32.72 4.07
N GLY A 29 -23.70 32.45 5.16
CA GLY A 29 -23.38 33.43 6.18
C GLY A 29 -22.25 34.38 5.74
N PRO A 30 -22.24 35.64 6.22
CA PRO A 30 -21.33 36.67 5.75
C PRO A 30 -19.90 36.49 6.27
N LEU A 31 -18.93 36.82 5.40
CA LEU A 31 -17.49 36.92 5.67
C LEU A 31 -17.21 38.03 6.72
N PRO A 32 -16.27 37.82 7.65
CA PRO A 32 -15.79 38.92 8.51
C PRO A 32 -14.81 39.82 7.75
N PRO A 33 -14.75 41.12 8.12
CA PRO A 33 -13.95 42.10 7.42
C PRO A 33 -12.46 41.99 7.72
N ALA A 34 -11.67 42.28 6.72
CA ALA A 34 -10.22 42.44 6.81
C ALA A 34 -9.88 43.68 7.67
N GLY A 35 -9.19 43.44 8.77
CA GLY A 35 -8.57 44.47 9.58
C GLY A 35 -7.07 44.50 9.36
N ALA A 36 -6.59 45.42 8.57
CA ALA A 36 -5.18 45.76 8.47
C ALA A 36 -4.77 46.62 9.65
N THR A 37 -3.68 46.32 10.31
CA THR A 37 -2.76 47.36 10.82
C THR A 37 -1.40 46.71 11.08
N SER A 38 -0.47 46.98 10.19
CA SER A 38 0.95 46.71 10.33
C SER A 38 1.58 47.89 11.11
N ILE A 39 2.25 47.60 12.19
CA ILE A 39 3.18 48.56 12.80
C ILE A 39 4.57 47.96 12.69
N ALA A 40 5.38 48.52 11.79
CA ALA A 40 6.78 48.25 11.65
C ALA A 40 7.57 48.84 12.82
N ALA A 41 8.22 48.01 13.61
CA ALA A 41 9.26 48.43 14.53
C ALA A 41 10.63 48.27 13.83
N ALA A 42 11.24 49.41 13.53
CA ALA A 42 12.61 49.47 13.02
C ALA A 42 13.60 49.13 14.14
N THR A 43 14.23 47.98 14.07
CA THR A 43 15.37 47.64 14.93
C THR A 43 16.67 47.99 14.19
N THR A 44 17.31 49.03 14.64
CA THR A 44 18.64 49.44 14.21
C THR A 44 19.68 48.45 14.70
N THR A 45 20.17 47.58 13.84
CA THR A 45 21.30 46.69 14.12
C THR A 45 22.62 47.37 13.73
N ARG A 46 23.43 47.60 14.74
CA ARG A 46 24.84 48.10 14.68
C ARG A 46 25.69 47.06 13.93
N PRO A 47 26.54 47.47 12.97
CA PRO A 47 27.42 46.52 12.26
C PRO A 47 28.54 46.02 13.18
N VAL A 48 28.67 44.67 13.25
CA VAL A 48 29.78 43.97 13.88
C VAL A 48 30.91 43.85 12.84
N PRO A 49 32.18 44.11 13.17
CA PRO A 49 33.28 43.99 12.20
C PRO A 49 33.48 42.54 11.78
N ALA A 50 33.54 42.31 10.48
CA ALA A 50 33.79 41.00 9.87
C ALA A 50 35.26 40.57 10.15
N THR A 51 35.41 39.51 10.93
CA THR A 51 36.69 38.83 11.06
C THR A 51 36.91 37.96 9.83
N THR A 52 37.84 38.34 8.99
CA THR A 52 38.22 37.56 7.79
C THR A 52 38.99 36.30 8.24
N THR A 53 38.30 35.20 8.36
CA THR A 53 38.95 33.90 8.58
C THR A 53 39.41 33.34 7.24
N LYS A 54 40.72 33.17 7.09
CA LYS A 54 41.35 32.55 5.92
C LYS A 54 40.79 31.14 5.72
N PRO A 55 40.31 30.76 4.50
CA PRO A 55 39.80 29.39 4.26
C PRO A 55 40.93 28.39 4.47
N ALA A 56 40.65 27.35 5.28
CA ALA A 56 41.51 26.19 5.39
C ALA A 56 41.50 25.39 4.07
N PRO A 57 42.57 24.70 3.69
CA PRO A 57 42.59 23.89 2.47
C PRO A 57 41.60 22.74 2.62
N THR A 58 40.58 22.72 1.75
CA THR A 58 39.63 21.62 1.63
C THR A 58 40.34 20.39 1.08
N THR A 59 40.66 19.44 1.94
CA THR A 59 41.14 18.13 1.50
C THR A 59 39.97 17.44 0.81
N THR A 60 40.02 17.36 -0.52
CA THR A 60 39.06 16.59 -1.32
C THR A 60 39.23 15.12 -0.96
N ALA A 61 38.37 14.63 -0.08
CA ALA A 61 38.30 13.21 0.19
C ALA A 61 37.88 12.51 -1.12
N LYS A 62 38.75 11.59 -1.59
CA LYS A 62 38.49 10.74 -2.75
C LYS A 62 37.22 9.92 -2.45
N GLN A 63 36.11 10.33 -3.04
CA GLN A 63 34.83 9.61 -2.92
C GLN A 63 35.06 8.20 -3.44
N SER A 64 34.82 7.20 -2.58
CA SER A 64 34.78 5.81 -3.02
C SER A 64 33.67 5.67 -4.06
N PRO A 65 33.87 4.87 -5.12
CA PRO A 65 32.82 4.63 -6.09
C PRO A 65 31.58 4.06 -5.36
N PRO A 66 30.38 4.43 -5.79
CA PRO A 66 29.15 3.91 -5.19
C PRO A 66 29.17 2.38 -5.24
N PRO A 67 28.65 1.69 -4.22
CA PRO A 67 28.59 0.23 -4.20
C PRO A 67 27.80 -0.27 -5.40
N SER A 68 28.29 -1.34 -6.03
CA SER A 68 27.57 -1.96 -7.15
C SER A 68 26.23 -2.52 -6.68
N PRO A 69 25.17 -2.47 -7.52
CA PRO A 69 23.89 -3.05 -7.17
C PRO A 69 24.00 -4.55 -6.83
N PRO A 70 23.23 -5.05 -5.88
CA PRO A 70 23.28 -6.46 -5.51
C PRO A 70 22.87 -7.32 -6.70
N LYS A 71 23.63 -8.38 -6.97
CA LYS A 71 23.34 -9.33 -8.04
C LYS A 71 22.19 -10.27 -7.67
N HIS A 72 21.94 -10.45 -6.39
CA HIS A 72 20.94 -11.36 -5.85
C HIS A 72 20.43 -10.82 -4.52
N CYS A 73 19.10 -10.81 -4.35
CA CYS A 73 18.48 -10.55 -3.07
C CYS A 73 18.02 -11.88 -2.47
N PRO A 74 18.34 -12.16 -1.20
CA PRO A 74 17.82 -13.36 -0.56
C PRO A 74 16.30 -13.31 -0.49
N ALA A 75 15.65 -14.46 -0.60
CA ALA A 75 14.23 -14.57 -0.28
C ALA A 75 13.98 -14.17 1.18
N ALA A 76 12.88 -13.49 1.44
CA ALA A 76 12.39 -13.28 2.79
C ALA A 76 11.13 -14.12 2.99
N VAL A 77 11.15 -14.96 4.00
CA VAL A 77 10.05 -15.85 4.37
C VAL A 77 9.68 -15.54 5.81
N GLY A 78 8.40 -15.47 6.11
CA GLY A 78 7.91 -15.21 7.46
C GLY A 78 6.41 -15.46 7.58
N GLY A 79 5.82 -14.91 8.66
CA GLY A 79 4.45 -15.20 9.03
C GLY A 79 4.28 -16.63 9.55
N GLU A 80 3.04 -17.07 9.71
CA GLU A 80 2.71 -18.34 10.31
C GLU A 80 1.84 -19.20 9.38
N GLU A 81 2.18 -20.46 9.27
CA GLU A 81 1.39 -21.48 8.57
C GLU A 81 0.02 -21.68 9.23
N GLY A 82 -1.02 -21.84 8.39
CA GLY A 82 -2.39 -22.10 8.85
C GLY A 82 -3.11 -20.87 9.42
N VAL A 83 -2.52 -19.70 9.34
CA VAL A 83 -3.21 -18.42 9.57
C VAL A 83 -4.10 -18.11 8.37
N PHE A 84 -5.38 -17.77 8.63
CA PHE A 84 -6.27 -17.19 7.62
C PHE A 84 -6.65 -15.77 8.04
N THR A 85 -6.52 -14.81 7.12
CA THR A 85 -6.71 -13.40 7.43
C THR A 85 -7.17 -12.59 6.21
N TYR A 86 -7.75 -11.44 6.47
CA TYR A 86 -8.13 -10.48 5.44
C TYR A 86 -7.07 -9.38 5.32
N VAL A 87 -6.61 -9.08 4.11
CA VAL A 87 -5.92 -7.82 3.87
C VAL A 87 -6.94 -6.69 3.89
N THR A 88 -6.65 -5.64 4.67
CA THR A 88 -7.56 -4.51 4.86
C THR A 88 -7.00 -3.21 4.33
N SER A 89 -5.68 -3.11 4.23
CA SER A 89 -5.00 -1.92 3.74
C SER A 89 -3.67 -2.27 3.12
N ILE A 90 -3.35 -1.62 2.00
CA ILE A 90 -2.03 -1.63 1.38
C ILE A 90 -1.62 -0.18 1.18
N ARG A 91 -0.51 0.21 1.79
CA ARG A 91 -0.02 1.59 1.78
C ARG A 91 1.41 1.64 1.30
N VAL A 92 1.73 2.70 0.57
CA VAL A 92 3.08 3.01 0.12
C VAL A 92 3.51 4.36 0.67
N GLY A 93 4.79 4.53 0.96
CA GLY A 93 5.34 5.78 1.49
C GLY A 93 6.82 5.93 1.14
N ALA A 94 7.22 7.15 0.77
CA ALA A 94 8.61 7.52 0.64
C ALA A 94 9.13 8.00 1.99
N HIS A 95 10.33 7.57 2.35
CA HIS A 95 11.05 7.95 3.56
C HIS A 95 12.47 8.42 3.20
N ASP A 96 13.13 9.02 4.17
CA ASP A 96 14.53 9.37 4.00
C ASP A 96 15.40 8.09 3.91
N GLY A 97 15.96 7.85 2.72
CA GLY A 97 16.83 6.71 2.43
C GLY A 97 16.13 5.40 2.05
N PHE A 98 14.79 5.32 2.03
CA PHE A 98 14.07 4.12 1.58
C PHE A 98 12.62 4.41 1.18
N ASP A 99 12.05 3.54 0.36
CA ASP A 99 10.61 3.49 0.09
C ASP A 99 9.99 2.29 0.78
N ARG A 100 8.75 2.42 1.22
CA ARG A 100 8.04 1.42 2.02
C ARG A 100 6.74 1.01 1.37
N ILE A 101 6.42 -0.29 1.41
CA ILE A 101 5.07 -0.81 1.25
C ILE A 101 4.67 -1.57 2.51
N VAL A 102 3.41 -1.40 2.91
CA VAL A 102 2.83 -2.03 4.11
C VAL A 102 1.56 -2.75 3.72
N PHE A 103 1.49 -4.03 4.04
CA PHE A 103 0.28 -4.86 3.99
C PHE A 103 -0.27 -4.99 5.41
N GLU A 104 -1.51 -4.59 5.63
CA GLU A 104 -2.18 -4.66 6.94
C GLU A 104 -3.26 -5.72 6.91
N PHE A 105 -3.27 -6.56 7.94
CA PHE A 105 -4.14 -7.72 8.04
C PHE A 105 -5.07 -7.62 9.24
N LYS A 106 -6.21 -8.30 9.12
CA LYS A 106 -7.20 -8.44 10.17
C LYS A 106 -7.75 -9.87 10.16
N ALA A 107 -7.71 -10.54 11.29
CA ALA A 107 -8.35 -11.83 11.45
C ALA A 107 -9.86 -11.74 11.12
N PRO A 108 -10.48 -12.79 10.54
CA PRO A 108 -11.92 -12.86 10.46
C PRO A 108 -12.55 -12.65 11.84
N SER A 109 -13.80 -12.21 11.89
CA SER A 109 -14.55 -12.04 13.13
C SER A 109 -14.62 -13.38 13.87
N PRO A 110 -14.69 -13.43 15.21
CA PRO A 110 -14.16 -14.54 15.98
C PRO A 110 -14.69 -15.89 15.49
N ASP A 111 -13.89 -16.53 14.70
CA ASP A 111 -13.98 -17.96 14.48
C ASP A 111 -13.31 -18.62 15.70
N PRO A 112 -14.04 -19.41 16.49
CA PRO A 112 -13.48 -20.07 17.68
C PRO A 112 -12.34 -21.04 17.39
N GLY A 113 -11.95 -21.21 16.11
CA GLY A 113 -10.84 -22.06 15.69
C GLY A 113 -9.78 -21.36 14.82
N GLY A 114 -9.98 -20.09 14.43
CA GLY A 114 -9.06 -19.38 13.56
C GLY A 114 -7.81 -18.90 14.28
N LYS A 115 -6.64 -19.18 13.71
CA LYS A 115 -5.37 -18.63 14.20
C LYS A 115 -5.22 -17.20 13.69
N ALA A 116 -5.25 -16.23 14.60
CA ALA A 116 -4.95 -14.84 14.27
C ALA A 116 -3.45 -14.63 14.10
N GLY A 117 -3.05 -13.71 13.24
CA GLY A 117 -1.65 -13.39 13.05
C GLY A 117 -1.32 -12.92 11.63
N ILE A 118 -0.04 -12.87 11.33
CA ILE A 118 0.48 -12.58 10.01
C ILE A 118 0.47 -13.89 9.21
N PRO A 119 -0.16 -13.92 8.01
CA PRO A 119 -0.20 -15.12 7.18
C PRO A 119 1.20 -15.44 6.66
N HIS A 120 1.45 -16.71 6.39
CA HIS A 120 2.72 -17.11 5.78
C HIS A 120 2.98 -16.33 4.49
N TYR A 121 4.18 -15.80 4.34
CA TYR A 121 4.58 -15.08 3.14
C TYR A 121 5.96 -15.46 2.64
N GLU A 122 6.11 -15.30 1.32
CA GLU A 122 7.39 -15.40 0.63
C GLU A 122 7.58 -14.18 -0.27
N LEU A 123 8.69 -13.46 -0.10
CA LEU A 123 9.12 -12.36 -0.95
C LEU A 123 10.39 -12.76 -1.69
N THR A 124 10.33 -12.78 -3.01
CA THR A 124 11.41 -13.21 -3.90
C THR A 124 11.64 -12.23 -5.04
N SER A 125 12.80 -12.31 -5.67
CA SER A 125 13.03 -11.65 -6.95
C SER A 125 12.18 -12.27 -8.05
N ALA A 126 11.62 -11.44 -8.91
CA ALA A 126 10.77 -11.87 -10.01
C ALA A 126 11.32 -11.39 -11.36
N LYS A 127 10.82 -11.97 -12.44
CA LYS A 127 11.14 -11.60 -13.82
C LYS A 127 9.90 -11.69 -14.70
N PRO A 128 9.73 -10.77 -15.69
CA PRO A 128 8.65 -10.90 -16.65
C PRO A 128 8.82 -12.16 -17.54
N PRO A 129 7.75 -12.67 -18.16
CA PRO A 129 6.40 -12.09 -18.14
C PRO A 129 5.68 -12.36 -16.81
N PHE A 130 4.78 -11.42 -16.43
CA PHE A 130 3.92 -11.57 -15.25
C PHE A 130 2.50 -11.92 -15.68
N GLY A 131 1.82 -12.76 -14.92
CA GLY A 131 0.43 -13.15 -15.13
C GLY A 131 -0.38 -12.97 -13.84
N GLU A 132 -1.68 -12.78 -14.04
CA GLU A 132 -2.65 -12.72 -12.95
C GLU A 132 -3.12 -14.14 -12.61
N ASP A 133 -3.00 -14.53 -11.36
CA ASP A 133 -3.56 -15.79 -10.86
C ASP A 133 -5.08 -15.67 -10.66
N PRO A 134 -5.91 -16.66 -11.06
CA PRO A 134 -5.58 -17.88 -11.77
C PRO A 134 -5.75 -17.77 -13.31
N SER A 135 -5.99 -16.58 -13.83
CA SER A 135 -6.41 -16.37 -15.23
C SER A 135 -5.27 -16.41 -16.24
N ASP A 136 -4.01 -16.36 -15.79
CA ASP A 136 -2.81 -16.15 -16.62
C ASP A 136 -2.88 -14.89 -17.52
N ARG A 137 -3.81 -13.98 -17.23
CA ARG A 137 -3.91 -12.72 -17.96
C ARG A 137 -2.60 -11.93 -17.80
N PRO A 138 -1.99 -11.48 -18.90
CA PRO A 138 -0.75 -10.72 -18.81
C PRO A 138 -0.91 -9.47 -17.94
N LEU A 139 0.09 -9.22 -17.11
CA LEU A 139 0.18 -8.03 -16.27
C LEU A 139 1.39 -7.21 -16.67
N ASP A 140 1.16 -5.92 -16.88
CA ASP A 140 2.22 -4.95 -17.08
C ASP A 140 2.66 -4.40 -15.74
N VAL A 141 3.91 -4.69 -15.36
CA VAL A 141 4.54 -4.15 -14.16
C VAL A 141 5.70 -3.27 -14.58
N TYR A 142 5.63 -2.00 -14.18
CA TYR A 142 6.65 -1.01 -14.53
C TYR A 142 7.83 -1.07 -13.57
N GLY A 143 9.06 -1.16 -14.11
CA GLY A 143 10.31 -1.16 -13.34
C GLY A 143 11.47 -1.77 -14.12
N ASP A 144 12.69 -1.60 -13.61
CA ASP A 144 13.93 -2.18 -14.15
C ASP A 144 14.36 -3.44 -13.37
N ALA A 145 13.76 -3.64 -12.19
CA ALA A 145 13.89 -4.84 -11.37
C ALA A 145 12.57 -5.14 -10.68
N PHE A 146 12.38 -6.40 -10.26
CA PHE A 146 11.08 -6.83 -9.75
C PHE A 146 11.22 -7.75 -8.56
N ALA A 147 10.27 -7.62 -7.63
CA ALA A 147 10.02 -8.59 -6.58
C ALA A 147 8.57 -9.08 -6.66
N LYS A 148 8.34 -10.28 -6.12
CA LYS A 148 7.01 -10.89 -5.98
C LYS A 148 6.84 -11.26 -4.51
N ILE A 149 5.75 -10.83 -3.90
CA ILE A 149 5.32 -11.31 -2.60
C ILE A 149 4.06 -12.14 -2.76
N VAL A 150 4.04 -13.29 -2.10
CA VAL A 150 2.90 -14.20 -2.04
C VAL A 150 2.55 -14.40 -0.57
N PHE A 151 1.29 -14.19 -0.24
CA PHE A 151 0.72 -14.51 1.07
C PHE A 151 -0.15 -15.76 0.93
N GLN A 152 0.08 -16.78 1.75
CA GLN A 152 -0.76 -17.96 1.86
C GLN A 152 -1.67 -17.83 3.09
N GLY A 153 -2.96 -17.99 2.88
CA GLY A 153 -3.98 -17.75 3.92
C GLY A 153 -4.39 -16.28 4.02
N ALA A 154 -4.24 -15.50 2.96
CA ALA A 154 -4.70 -14.10 2.91
C ALA A 154 -5.59 -13.84 1.70
N THR A 155 -6.61 -13.01 1.88
CA THR A 155 -7.49 -12.53 0.80
C THR A 155 -7.99 -11.11 1.10
N GLY A 156 -8.28 -10.34 0.05
CA GLY A 156 -8.92 -9.03 0.13
C GLY A 156 -10.44 -9.10 0.07
N TYR A 157 -11.03 -10.28 0.21
CA TYR A 157 -12.48 -10.49 0.10
C TYR A 157 -13.03 -11.38 1.21
N ASP A 158 -14.04 -10.90 1.91
CA ASP A 158 -14.79 -11.65 2.92
C ASP A 158 -15.90 -12.46 2.21
N ILE A 159 -15.61 -13.73 1.97
CA ILE A 159 -16.50 -14.64 1.23
C ILE A 159 -17.80 -14.87 2.00
N ASP A 160 -17.76 -14.96 3.33
CA ASP A 160 -18.92 -15.25 4.17
C ASP A 160 -19.94 -14.11 4.13
N ASN A 161 -19.46 -12.88 4.05
CA ASN A 161 -20.29 -11.67 4.00
C ASN A 161 -20.45 -11.09 2.59
N GLY A 162 -19.80 -11.68 1.58
CA GLY A 162 -19.91 -11.27 0.18
C GLY A 162 -19.40 -9.87 -0.11
N ARG A 163 -18.32 -9.42 0.56
CA ARG A 163 -17.83 -8.04 0.47
C ARG A 163 -16.30 -7.95 0.43
N PRO A 164 -15.74 -6.97 -0.28
CA PRO A 164 -14.31 -6.72 -0.23
C PRO A 164 -13.90 -6.22 1.16
N THR A 165 -12.76 -6.69 1.64
CA THR A 165 -12.06 -6.18 2.84
C THR A 165 -10.97 -5.19 2.47
N TYR A 166 -10.39 -5.36 1.27
CA TYR A 166 -9.53 -4.38 0.65
C TYR A 166 -10.27 -3.68 -0.49
N THR A 167 -10.43 -2.38 -0.38
CA THR A 167 -11.11 -1.52 -1.37
C THR A 167 -10.16 -0.53 -2.04
N GLY A 168 -8.86 -0.66 -1.79
CA GLY A 168 -7.85 0.16 -2.43
C GLY A 168 -7.58 -0.25 -3.88
N PRO A 169 -6.72 0.50 -4.57
CA PRO A 169 -6.37 0.21 -5.97
C PRO A 169 -5.55 -1.07 -6.08
N LYS A 170 -5.80 -1.85 -7.13
CA LYS A 170 -5.03 -3.04 -7.50
C LYS A 170 -3.69 -2.70 -8.19
N VAL A 171 -3.52 -1.44 -8.57
CA VAL A 171 -2.28 -0.89 -9.13
C VAL A 171 -1.96 0.38 -8.38
N LEU A 172 -0.82 0.39 -7.71
CA LEU A 172 -0.25 1.54 -7.02
C LEU A 172 0.96 2.01 -7.83
N THR A 173 0.97 3.27 -8.24
CA THR A 173 2.09 3.85 -9.00
C THR A 173 2.62 5.07 -8.27
N PRO A 174 3.32 4.88 -7.14
CA PRO A 174 3.80 5.98 -6.31
C PRO A 174 4.88 6.81 -6.99
N GLY A 175 5.65 6.21 -7.92
CA GLY A 175 6.74 6.90 -8.60
C GLY A 175 7.84 7.35 -7.65
N PHE A 176 8.12 6.59 -6.59
CA PHE A 176 9.16 6.90 -5.61
C PHE A 176 10.57 6.61 -6.16
N GLY A 177 11.59 6.94 -5.38
CA GLY A 177 12.99 6.78 -5.77
C GLY A 177 13.40 5.36 -6.11
N THR A 178 12.79 4.38 -5.46
CA THR A 178 13.06 2.95 -5.68
C THR A 178 11.79 2.17 -5.99
N LEU A 179 10.71 2.30 -5.21
CA LEU A 179 9.43 1.64 -5.49
C LEU A 179 8.66 2.40 -6.58
N ALA A 180 8.70 1.87 -7.80
CA ALA A 180 8.05 2.49 -8.95
C ALA A 180 6.57 2.13 -9.04
N GLN A 181 6.25 0.84 -8.80
CA GLN A 181 4.88 0.33 -8.91
C GLN A 181 4.66 -0.88 -8.00
N ALA A 182 3.40 -1.10 -7.59
CA ALA A 182 2.95 -2.36 -7.03
C ALA A 182 1.64 -2.76 -7.74
N VAL A 183 1.56 -4.01 -8.18
CA VAL A 183 0.45 -4.55 -8.96
C VAL A 183 -0.04 -5.84 -8.31
N GLU A 184 -1.36 -5.94 -8.07
CA GLU A 184 -1.96 -7.19 -7.61
C GLU A 184 -1.80 -8.25 -8.69
N GLY A 185 -1.17 -9.36 -8.34
CA GLY A 185 -0.93 -10.51 -9.20
C GLY A 185 -2.02 -11.57 -9.09
N GLY A 186 -2.98 -11.40 -8.20
CA GLY A 186 -4.12 -12.28 -8.00
C GLY A 186 -4.49 -12.42 -6.53
N ASP A 187 -5.75 -12.74 -6.32
CA ASP A 187 -6.34 -13.09 -5.01
C ASP A 187 -7.29 -14.28 -5.24
N PHE A 188 -6.74 -15.48 -5.12
CA PHE A 188 -7.46 -16.71 -5.42
C PHE A 188 -7.15 -17.80 -4.39
N GLU A 189 -8.19 -18.49 -3.90
CA GLU A 189 -8.08 -19.57 -2.91
C GLU A 189 -7.21 -19.20 -1.70
N ALA A 190 -7.42 -17.99 -1.16
CA ALA A 190 -6.67 -17.43 -0.06
C ALA A 190 -5.14 -17.31 -0.34
N THR A 191 -4.77 -17.24 -1.59
CA THR A 191 -3.42 -16.90 -2.03
C THR A 191 -3.44 -15.51 -2.64
N LEU A 192 -2.84 -14.55 -1.95
CA LEU A 192 -2.74 -13.16 -2.40
C LEU A 192 -1.34 -12.89 -2.92
N THR A 193 -1.26 -12.50 -4.18
CA THR A 193 0.01 -12.21 -4.88
C THR A 193 0.11 -10.74 -5.24
N TRP A 194 1.28 -10.14 -5.03
CA TRP A 194 1.63 -8.80 -5.51
C TRP A 194 2.99 -8.78 -6.19
N TYR A 195 3.09 -8.09 -7.32
CA TYR A 195 4.34 -7.78 -8.00
C TYR A 195 4.77 -6.36 -7.66
N LEU A 196 6.05 -6.18 -7.35
CA LEU A 196 6.64 -4.91 -6.96
C LEU A 196 7.69 -4.53 -8.00
N GLY A 197 7.42 -3.48 -8.77
CA GLY A 197 8.32 -2.92 -9.75
C GLY A 197 9.25 -1.90 -9.09
N LEU A 198 10.53 -2.06 -9.30
CA LEU A 198 11.59 -1.24 -8.73
C LEU A 198 12.33 -0.50 -9.84
N SER A 199 12.65 0.78 -9.64
CA SER A 199 13.38 1.61 -10.59
C SER A 199 14.84 1.15 -10.81
N ARG A 200 15.33 0.25 -9.96
CA ARG A 200 16.67 -0.35 -10.05
C ARG A 200 16.75 -1.60 -9.17
N PRO A 201 17.74 -2.50 -9.43
CA PRO A 201 17.98 -3.63 -8.55
C PRO A 201 18.36 -3.16 -7.14
N THR A 202 17.54 -3.52 -6.17
CA THR A 202 17.75 -3.27 -4.75
C THR A 202 17.20 -4.42 -3.93
N CYS A 203 17.81 -4.70 -2.77
CA CYS A 203 17.25 -5.67 -1.85
C CYS A 203 16.32 -4.99 -0.86
N TRP A 204 15.49 -5.82 -0.26
CA TRP A 204 14.48 -5.43 0.70
C TRP A 204 14.88 -5.77 2.13
N GLN A 205 14.28 -5.07 3.06
CA GLN A 205 14.23 -5.44 4.45
C GLN A 205 12.76 -5.65 4.81
N VAL A 206 12.44 -6.80 5.40
CA VAL A 206 11.08 -7.12 5.84
C VAL A 206 11.01 -7.05 7.35
N SER A 207 9.91 -6.50 7.87
CA SER A 207 9.59 -6.44 9.29
C SER A 207 8.13 -6.79 9.50
N GLU A 208 7.85 -7.52 10.56
CA GLU A 208 6.51 -7.84 11.03
C GLU A 208 6.14 -6.94 12.20
N LEU A 209 4.95 -6.39 12.18
CA LEU A 209 4.41 -5.55 13.25
C LEU A 209 3.04 -6.09 13.65
N HIS A 210 2.75 -6.02 14.94
CA HIS A 210 1.48 -6.46 15.51
C HIS A 210 0.69 -5.28 16.07
N ASN A 211 -0.64 -5.48 16.23
CA ASN A 211 -1.57 -4.47 16.75
C ASN A 211 -1.66 -3.19 15.92
N PRO A 212 -2.15 -3.20 14.65
CA PRO A 212 -2.62 -4.34 13.87
C PRO A 212 -1.48 -5.14 13.22
N ASP A 213 -1.78 -6.37 12.77
CA ASP A 213 -0.82 -7.23 12.10
C ASP A 213 -0.45 -6.66 10.73
N ARG A 214 0.86 -6.55 10.47
CA ARG A 214 1.38 -5.92 9.25
C ARG A 214 2.68 -6.57 8.81
N VAL A 215 2.82 -6.72 7.50
CA VAL A 215 4.10 -6.97 6.83
C VAL A 215 4.57 -5.66 6.22
N VAL A 216 5.76 -5.23 6.59
CA VAL A 216 6.41 -3.99 6.14
C VAL A 216 7.61 -4.35 5.32
N ILE A 217 7.71 -3.82 4.10
CA ILE A 217 8.82 -4.06 3.19
C ILE A 217 9.46 -2.72 2.84
N ASP A 218 10.75 -2.58 3.15
CA ASP A 218 11.55 -1.41 2.88
C ASP A 218 12.54 -1.67 1.75
N PHE A 219 12.58 -0.78 0.77
CA PHE A 219 13.51 -0.76 -0.36
C PHE A 219 14.45 0.43 -0.21
N ARG A 220 15.72 0.18 0.06
CA ARG A 220 16.71 1.26 0.28
C ARG A 220 16.98 2.03 -0.99
N HIS A 221 17.10 3.35 -0.84
CA HIS A 221 17.67 4.21 -1.87
C HIS A 221 19.19 3.97 -1.98
N TRP A 222 19.69 4.00 -3.20
CA TRP A 222 21.13 4.05 -3.44
C TRP A 222 21.57 5.50 -3.36
N GLN A 223 22.54 5.75 -2.51
CA GLN A 223 23.24 7.03 -2.44
C GLN A 223 24.44 7.02 -3.37
#